data_84fe16cc12388ca3566137bc082a491d
#
_entry.id   84fe16cc12388ca3566137bc082a491d
#
_cell.length_a   1.000
_cell.length_b   1.000
_cell.length_c   1.000
_cell.angle_alpha   90.00
_cell.angle_beta   90.00
_cell.angle_gamma   90.00
#
_symmetry.space_group_name_H-M   'P 1'
#
loop_
_entity.id
_entity.type
_entity.pdbx_description
1 polymer ?
#
loop_
_entity_poly.entity_id
_entity_poly.type
_entity_poly.pdbx_seq_one_letter_code
_entity_poly.pdbx_strand_id
1 'polypeptide(L)'
;MIDLRKVREDKAGYQQILEKRNMKIDLEALLSLDDQRKALQLQIDQTKSEQKQLAAQQNYQAAKELKGKIQELESQHTNVTEQLQNQLLKMPNTSLHPDVPAGKDDSENVVVKVVGEKPDFDFDPLDHMTLMKKYDMVDVERGVKLAGARSYFLKGDGMLLEQAVLQYTLKRLVERGFTPMQVPNIVNPECLIGTWYFPGGEEDAYWMERDNQWLIGTSEIPVTAYHMNEILDEKDLPKKYSGFSTCYRREAGTYGKDTAGLYRVHQFQKVEQVVILPADEKMSDQYYNILLENAMSVLEDLEIPYRKLQLCTGDLAIGKYNSADLECWMPSRNSYGETHSVTAFLDFQARRLNLRYRDSEGNIKYCYTLNNTAIATPRFLIALIENHQTKDGKIRIPKVLQPYMWKEVIG
;
A
#
# COMPACT_ATOMS: atom_id res chain seq x y z
N MET A 1 4.84 -12.19 3.36
CA MET A 1 5.74 -13.39 3.35
C MET A 1 5.12 -14.43 2.42
N ILE A 2 5.91 -15.29 1.79
CA ILE A 2 5.40 -16.29 0.85
C ILE A 2 5.18 -17.65 1.51
N ASP A 3 4.37 -18.53 0.89
CA ASP A 3 4.20 -19.92 1.30
C ASP A 3 5.24 -20.81 0.63
N LEU A 4 6.23 -21.27 1.39
CA LEU A 4 7.27 -22.18 0.85
C LEU A 4 6.73 -23.54 0.39
N ARG A 5 5.54 -23.96 0.85
CA ARG A 5 4.90 -25.19 0.34
C ARG A 5 4.49 -25.01 -1.12
N LYS A 6 3.84 -23.86 -1.45
CA LYS A 6 3.49 -23.52 -2.84
C LYS A 6 4.74 -23.45 -3.73
N VAL A 7 5.85 -22.87 -3.22
CA VAL A 7 7.12 -22.82 -3.94
C VAL A 7 7.68 -24.23 -4.18
N ARG A 8 7.56 -25.16 -3.23
CA ARG A 8 8.01 -26.55 -3.41
C ARG A 8 7.13 -27.35 -4.38
N GLU A 9 5.81 -27.10 -4.36
CA GLU A 9 4.83 -27.76 -5.23
C GLU A 9 5.01 -27.36 -6.70
N ASP A 10 5.31 -26.07 -6.95
CA ASP A 10 5.55 -25.56 -8.32
C ASP A 10 6.78 -24.62 -8.36
N LYS A 11 7.96 -25.21 -8.18
CA LYS A 11 9.22 -24.48 -8.23
C LYS A 11 9.48 -23.87 -9.62
N ALA A 12 9.11 -24.59 -10.70
CA ALA A 12 9.32 -24.12 -12.06
C ALA A 12 8.43 -22.92 -12.39
N GLY A 13 7.15 -22.94 -11.98
CA GLY A 13 6.24 -21.81 -12.13
C GLY A 13 6.70 -20.61 -11.33
N TYR A 14 7.18 -20.82 -10.12
CA TYR A 14 7.70 -19.69 -9.32
C TYR A 14 8.99 -19.10 -9.92
N GLN A 15 9.87 -19.93 -10.48
CA GLN A 15 11.06 -19.47 -11.20
C GLN A 15 10.68 -18.57 -12.39
N GLN A 16 9.63 -18.92 -13.15
CA GLN A 16 9.11 -18.09 -14.24
C GLN A 16 8.57 -16.74 -13.75
N ILE A 17 7.93 -16.69 -12.56
CA ILE A 17 7.48 -15.44 -11.94
C ILE A 17 8.68 -14.56 -11.61
N LEU A 18 9.75 -15.12 -11.03
CA LEU A 18 10.99 -14.39 -10.75
C LEU A 18 11.62 -13.81 -12.03
N GLU A 19 11.67 -14.59 -13.09
CA GLU A 19 12.20 -14.17 -14.40
C GLU A 19 11.36 -13.02 -14.99
N LYS A 20 10.02 -13.15 -14.98
CA LYS A 20 9.11 -12.08 -15.43
C LYS A 20 9.27 -10.78 -14.63
N ARG A 21 9.67 -10.86 -13.36
CA ARG A 21 9.95 -9.71 -12.46
C ARG A 21 11.40 -9.23 -12.53
N ASN A 22 12.22 -9.78 -13.43
CA ASN A 22 13.66 -9.50 -13.53
C ASN A 22 14.45 -9.73 -12.23
N MET A 23 14.00 -10.68 -11.40
CA MET A 23 14.61 -11.00 -10.10
C MET A 23 15.49 -12.25 -10.20
N LYS A 24 16.71 -12.14 -9.70
CA LYS A 24 17.65 -13.28 -9.59
C LYS A 24 17.73 -13.74 -8.15
N ILE A 25 17.03 -14.82 -7.82
CA ILE A 25 16.98 -15.39 -6.47
C ILE A 25 17.34 -16.87 -6.55
N ASP A 26 18.22 -17.30 -5.65
CA ASP A 26 18.58 -18.72 -5.51
C ASP A 26 17.54 -19.44 -4.65
N LEU A 27 16.59 -20.11 -5.33
CA LEU A 27 15.53 -20.86 -4.67
C LEU A 27 16.05 -22.10 -3.95
N GLU A 28 17.14 -22.72 -4.42
CA GLU A 28 17.73 -23.86 -3.76
C GLU A 28 18.33 -23.48 -2.41
N ALA A 29 19.06 -22.37 -2.36
CA ALA A 29 19.60 -21.86 -1.11
C ALA A 29 18.49 -21.50 -0.11
N LEU A 30 17.39 -20.87 -0.57
CA LEU A 30 16.23 -20.55 0.26
C LEU A 30 15.57 -21.81 0.84
N LEU A 31 15.31 -22.81 -0.01
CA LEU A 31 14.66 -24.06 0.40
C LEU A 31 15.58 -24.88 1.33
N SER A 32 16.91 -24.84 1.10
CA SER A 32 17.90 -25.47 1.98
C SER A 32 17.89 -24.88 3.40
N LEU A 33 17.75 -23.55 3.53
CA LEU A 33 17.60 -22.90 4.85
C LEU A 33 16.33 -23.38 5.59
N ASP A 34 15.20 -23.54 4.89
CA ASP A 34 13.98 -24.07 5.50
C ASP A 34 14.14 -25.53 5.94
N ASP A 35 14.85 -26.34 5.15
CA ASP A 35 15.13 -27.74 5.49
C ASP A 35 16.08 -27.85 6.71
N GLN A 36 17.11 -26.99 6.78
CA GLN A 36 18.00 -26.90 7.96
C GLN A 36 17.21 -26.49 9.21
N ARG A 37 16.33 -25.47 9.10
CA ARG A 37 15.47 -25.05 10.21
C ARG A 37 14.59 -26.20 10.73
N LYS A 38 13.94 -26.94 9.80
CA LYS A 38 13.11 -28.10 10.15
C LYS A 38 13.92 -29.22 10.81
N ALA A 39 15.10 -29.51 10.27
CA ALA A 39 15.97 -30.53 10.84
C ALA A 39 16.44 -30.17 12.26
N LEU A 40 16.85 -28.92 12.49
CA LEU A 40 17.21 -28.42 13.83
C LEU A 40 16.02 -28.47 14.78
N GLN A 41 14.81 -28.09 14.38
CA GLN A 41 13.63 -28.21 15.23
C GLN A 41 13.37 -29.66 15.63
N LEU A 42 13.46 -30.61 14.70
CA LEU A 42 13.29 -32.03 14.99
C LEU A 42 14.34 -32.53 15.99
N GLN A 43 15.62 -32.13 15.83
CA GLN A 43 16.70 -32.49 16.77
C GLN A 43 16.43 -31.90 18.16
N ILE A 44 15.97 -30.66 18.27
CA ILE A 44 15.60 -30.02 19.54
C ILE A 44 14.50 -30.83 20.22
N ASP A 45 13.43 -31.18 19.51
CA ASP A 45 12.28 -31.90 20.04
C ASP A 45 12.69 -33.32 20.53
N GLN A 46 13.51 -34.02 19.74
CA GLN A 46 14.07 -35.33 20.12
C GLN A 46 14.95 -35.25 21.39
N THR A 47 15.88 -34.28 21.41
CA THR A 47 16.79 -34.09 22.53
C THR A 47 16.04 -33.67 23.81
N LYS A 48 15.00 -32.82 23.70
CA LYS A 48 14.12 -32.49 24.83
C LYS A 48 13.33 -33.72 25.34
N SER A 49 12.86 -34.57 24.44
CA SER A 49 12.18 -35.83 24.82
C SER A 49 13.12 -36.79 25.57
N GLU A 50 14.34 -36.98 25.05
CA GLU A 50 15.37 -37.80 25.69
C GLU A 50 15.75 -37.24 27.06
N GLN A 51 15.95 -35.94 27.20
CA GLN A 51 16.24 -35.29 28.49
C GLN A 51 15.14 -35.57 29.52
N LYS A 52 13.85 -35.48 29.12
CA LYS A 52 12.71 -35.80 29.99
C LYS A 52 12.73 -37.27 30.45
N GLN A 53 13.04 -38.20 29.55
CA GLN A 53 13.14 -39.64 29.88
C GLN A 53 14.26 -39.91 30.86
N LEU A 54 15.45 -39.35 30.65
CA LEU A 54 16.59 -39.50 31.55
C LEU A 54 16.32 -38.92 32.95
N ALA A 55 15.67 -37.77 33.00
CA ALA A 55 15.23 -37.17 34.27
C ALA A 55 14.23 -38.07 35.04
N ALA A 56 13.28 -38.68 34.34
CA ALA A 56 12.32 -39.62 34.90
C ALA A 56 13.02 -40.90 35.43
N GLN A 57 14.11 -41.31 34.81
CA GLN A 57 14.97 -42.42 35.25
C GLN A 57 15.98 -42.02 36.34
N GLN A 58 15.90 -40.80 36.88
CA GLN A 58 16.80 -40.23 37.90
C GLN A 58 18.27 -40.12 37.46
N ASN A 59 18.52 -40.16 36.12
CA ASN A 59 19.87 -39.95 35.57
C ASN A 59 20.12 -38.45 35.34
N TYR A 60 20.26 -37.71 36.43
CA TYR A 60 20.34 -36.25 36.41
C TYR A 60 21.64 -35.73 35.75
N GLN A 61 22.73 -36.48 35.77
CA GLN A 61 23.99 -36.09 35.15
C GLN A 61 23.84 -36.07 33.61
N ALA A 62 23.35 -37.15 33.03
CA ALA A 62 23.09 -37.22 31.58
C ALA A 62 22.04 -36.21 31.14
N ALA A 63 20.96 -35.99 31.91
CA ALA A 63 19.96 -34.98 31.63
C ALA A 63 20.54 -33.56 31.67
N LYS A 64 21.54 -33.28 32.50
CA LYS A 64 22.25 -31.99 32.56
C LYS A 64 23.16 -31.76 31.36
N GLU A 65 23.83 -32.80 30.85
CA GLU A 65 24.64 -32.71 29.63
C GLU A 65 23.78 -32.36 28.39
N LEU A 66 22.61 -32.99 28.28
CA LEU A 66 21.68 -32.69 27.21
C LEU A 66 21.16 -31.24 27.23
N LYS A 67 21.11 -30.58 28.40
CA LYS A 67 20.73 -29.17 28.50
C LYS A 67 21.67 -28.27 27.71
N GLY A 68 23.00 -28.51 27.78
CA GLY A 68 23.96 -27.76 26.98
C GLY A 68 23.76 -27.95 25.47
N LYS A 69 23.53 -29.20 25.04
CA LYS A 69 23.25 -29.54 23.65
C LYS A 69 21.96 -28.89 23.14
N ILE A 70 20.88 -28.85 23.96
CA ILE A 70 19.63 -28.16 23.61
C ILE A 70 19.88 -26.67 23.39
N GLN A 71 20.61 -26.00 24.27
CA GLN A 71 20.94 -24.59 24.14
C GLN A 71 21.71 -24.27 22.84
N GLU A 72 22.67 -25.14 22.50
CA GLU A 72 23.42 -24.98 21.24
C GLU A 72 22.50 -25.13 20.00
N LEU A 73 21.69 -26.20 19.99
CA LEU A 73 20.71 -26.42 18.90
C LEU A 73 19.68 -25.28 18.78
N GLU A 74 19.18 -24.74 19.89
CA GLU A 74 18.27 -23.59 19.91
C GLU A 74 18.96 -22.34 19.37
N SER A 75 20.23 -22.10 19.68
CA SER A 75 21.00 -20.99 19.12
C SER A 75 21.17 -21.12 17.59
N GLN A 76 21.53 -22.33 17.12
CA GLN A 76 21.64 -22.61 15.67
C GLN A 76 20.30 -22.45 14.97
N HIS A 77 19.21 -22.96 15.55
CA HIS A 77 17.86 -22.81 15.02
C HIS A 77 17.45 -21.34 14.92
N THR A 78 17.73 -20.53 15.94
CA THR A 78 17.44 -19.08 15.93
C THR A 78 18.19 -18.42 14.79
N ASN A 79 19.48 -18.65 14.63
CA ASN A 79 20.30 -18.07 13.56
C ASN A 79 19.77 -18.45 12.16
N VAL A 80 19.50 -19.74 11.91
CA VAL A 80 18.95 -20.20 10.63
C VAL A 80 17.55 -19.61 10.37
N THR A 81 16.73 -19.48 11.42
CA THR A 81 15.40 -18.89 11.32
C THR A 81 15.47 -17.42 10.93
N GLU A 82 16.37 -16.63 11.53
CA GLU A 82 16.60 -15.23 11.20
C GLU A 82 17.10 -15.06 9.75
N GLN A 83 18.04 -15.89 9.31
CA GLN A 83 18.53 -15.88 7.93
C GLN A 83 17.39 -16.17 6.94
N LEU A 84 16.59 -17.20 7.22
CA LEU A 84 15.43 -17.56 6.39
C LEU A 84 14.40 -16.42 6.35
N GLN A 85 14.07 -15.81 7.49
CA GLN A 85 13.12 -14.69 7.56
C GLN A 85 13.62 -13.50 6.75
N ASN A 86 14.90 -13.13 6.88
CA ASN A 86 15.49 -12.03 6.13
C ASN A 86 15.44 -12.25 4.61
N GLN A 87 15.60 -13.51 4.17
CA GLN A 87 15.42 -13.83 2.75
C GLN A 87 13.94 -13.79 2.33
N LEU A 88 13.05 -14.38 3.13
CA LEU A 88 11.61 -14.41 2.84
C LEU A 88 10.98 -13.01 2.75
N LEU A 89 11.50 -12.04 3.49
CA LEU A 89 11.04 -10.64 3.41
C LEU A 89 11.35 -10.00 2.05
N LYS A 90 12.35 -10.49 1.33
CA LYS A 90 12.75 -10.00 0.00
C LYS A 90 12.09 -10.77 -1.16
N MET A 91 11.37 -11.85 -0.85
CA MET A 91 10.73 -12.68 -1.87
C MET A 91 9.47 -12.00 -2.42
N PRO A 92 9.26 -12.01 -3.74
CA PRO A 92 8.02 -11.50 -4.33
C PRO A 92 6.85 -12.45 -4.09
N ASN A 93 5.63 -11.98 -4.35
CA ASN A 93 4.42 -12.80 -4.31
C ASN A 93 4.59 -14.06 -5.16
N THR A 94 4.06 -15.19 -4.67
CA THR A 94 4.13 -16.50 -5.38
C THR A 94 3.20 -16.59 -6.57
N SER A 95 2.33 -15.62 -6.76
CA SER A 95 1.36 -15.54 -7.85
C SER A 95 1.45 -14.20 -8.57
N LEU A 96 1.06 -14.20 -9.82
CA LEU A 96 0.99 -13.03 -10.69
C LEU A 96 -0.31 -13.12 -11.49
N HIS A 97 -1.10 -12.06 -11.49
CA HIS A 97 -2.36 -12.05 -12.22
C HIS A 97 -2.10 -12.17 -13.74
N PRO A 98 -2.92 -12.95 -14.48
CA PRO A 98 -2.74 -13.14 -15.92
C PRO A 98 -2.74 -11.85 -16.75
N ASP A 99 -3.48 -10.82 -16.31
CA ASP A 99 -3.57 -9.53 -17.00
C ASP A 99 -2.35 -8.63 -16.79
N VAL A 100 -1.41 -9.00 -15.91
CA VAL A 100 -0.18 -8.21 -15.69
C VAL A 100 0.77 -8.42 -16.87
N PRO A 101 1.00 -7.39 -17.70
CA PRO A 101 1.89 -7.52 -18.84
C PRO A 101 3.35 -7.66 -18.38
N ALA A 102 4.15 -8.35 -19.18
CA ALA A 102 5.59 -8.35 -18.99
C ALA A 102 6.16 -6.98 -19.37
N GLY A 103 7.13 -6.48 -18.60
CA GLY A 103 7.80 -5.22 -18.88
C GLY A 103 9.01 -5.04 -17.97
N LYS A 104 9.87 -4.06 -18.29
CA LYS A 104 11.12 -3.78 -17.57
C LYS A 104 10.98 -2.66 -16.54
N ASP A 105 10.18 -1.66 -16.86
CA ASP A 105 9.97 -0.47 -16.05
C ASP A 105 8.61 0.19 -16.35
N ASP A 106 8.31 1.31 -15.72
CA ASP A 106 7.06 2.06 -15.80
C ASP A 106 6.70 2.52 -17.23
N SER A 107 7.68 2.68 -18.13
CA SER A 107 7.43 3.07 -19.52
C SER A 107 6.68 2.02 -20.34
N GLU A 108 6.66 0.77 -19.87
CA GLU A 108 5.99 -0.38 -20.49
C GLU A 108 4.61 -0.68 -19.84
N ASN A 109 4.13 0.18 -18.96
CA ASN A 109 2.76 0.11 -18.44
C ASN A 109 1.75 0.32 -19.56
N VAL A 110 0.63 -0.41 -19.51
CA VAL A 110 -0.36 -0.45 -20.61
C VAL A 110 -1.56 0.42 -20.28
N VAL A 111 -1.87 1.39 -21.13
CA VAL A 111 -3.11 2.16 -21.05
C VAL A 111 -4.27 1.27 -21.49
N VAL A 112 -5.16 0.91 -20.56
CA VAL A 112 -6.29 0.01 -20.83
C VAL A 112 -7.62 0.74 -21.01
N LYS A 113 -7.73 1.98 -20.53
CA LYS A 113 -8.94 2.79 -20.66
C LYS A 113 -8.60 4.27 -20.57
N VAL A 114 -9.30 5.10 -21.37
CA VAL A 114 -9.32 6.57 -21.26
C VAL A 114 -10.77 7.00 -21.08
N VAL A 115 -11.02 7.89 -20.13
CA VAL A 115 -12.36 8.36 -19.75
C VAL A 115 -12.36 9.87 -19.64
N GLY A 116 -13.43 10.49 -20.14
CA GLY A 116 -13.59 11.94 -20.20
C GLY A 116 -12.80 12.59 -21.35
N GLU A 117 -13.28 13.75 -21.78
CA GLU A 117 -12.62 14.54 -22.80
C GLU A 117 -11.72 15.58 -22.12
N LYS A 118 -10.51 15.75 -22.65
CA LYS A 118 -9.61 16.82 -22.21
C LYS A 118 -10.28 18.17 -22.52
N PRO A 119 -10.26 19.14 -21.60
CA PRO A 119 -10.83 20.45 -21.90
C PRO A 119 -10.09 21.10 -23.08
N ASP A 120 -10.87 21.59 -24.02
CA ASP A 120 -10.40 22.42 -25.14
C ASP A 120 -10.55 23.88 -24.74
N PHE A 121 -9.48 24.52 -24.31
CA PHE A 121 -9.49 25.90 -23.88
C PHE A 121 -9.26 26.83 -25.07
N ASP A 122 -10.14 27.81 -25.23
CA ASP A 122 -10.00 28.96 -26.20
C ASP A 122 -9.08 30.08 -25.65
N PHE A 123 -8.28 29.74 -24.60
CA PHE A 123 -7.34 30.60 -23.89
C PHE A 123 -6.14 29.79 -23.38
N ASP A 124 -5.03 30.47 -23.06
CA ASP A 124 -3.87 29.82 -22.46
C ASP A 124 -4.17 29.44 -21.00
N PRO A 125 -4.28 28.14 -20.65
CA PRO A 125 -4.63 27.74 -19.30
C PRO A 125 -3.50 28.04 -18.32
N LEU A 126 -3.86 28.57 -17.16
CA LEU A 126 -2.93 28.82 -16.06
C LEU A 126 -2.64 27.52 -15.30
N ASP A 127 -1.43 27.41 -14.74
CA ASP A 127 -1.11 26.35 -13.83
C ASP A 127 -1.80 26.53 -12.45
N HIS A 128 -1.94 25.44 -11.69
CA HIS A 128 -2.58 25.44 -10.39
C HIS A 128 -1.96 26.42 -9.41
N MET A 129 -0.62 26.59 -9.42
CA MET A 129 0.06 27.53 -8.51
C MET A 129 -0.30 28.97 -8.79
N THR A 130 -0.38 29.34 -10.06
CA THR A 130 -0.80 30.67 -10.48
C THR A 130 -2.24 30.94 -10.07
N LEU A 131 -3.15 29.98 -10.31
CA LEU A 131 -4.56 30.10 -9.91
C LEU A 131 -4.72 30.17 -8.38
N MET A 132 -4.04 29.29 -7.64
CA MET A 132 -4.13 29.25 -6.19
C MET A 132 -3.54 30.51 -5.53
N LYS A 133 -2.44 31.06 -6.06
CA LYS A 133 -1.87 32.32 -5.57
C LYS A 133 -2.78 33.50 -5.85
N LYS A 134 -3.42 33.55 -7.02
CA LYS A 134 -4.37 34.62 -7.41
C LYS A 134 -5.50 34.78 -6.38
N TYR A 135 -5.96 33.67 -5.78
CA TYR A 135 -7.06 33.66 -4.80
C TYR A 135 -6.60 33.39 -3.35
N ASP A 136 -5.31 33.55 -3.07
CA ASP A 136 -4.70 33.33 -1.74
C ASP A 136 -5.01 31.96 -1.13
N MET A 137 -5.06 30.91 -1.97
CA MET A 137 -5.39 29.54 -1.59
C MET A 137 -4.18 28.72 -1.09
N VAL A 138 -2.96 29.18 -1.38
CA VAL A 138 -1.72 28.47 -1.04
C VAL A 138 -0.61 29.42 -0.65
N ASP A 139 0.23 29.02 0.31
CA ASP A 139 1.44 29.75 0.69
C ASP A 139 2.61 28.77 0.81
N VAL A 140 3.43 28.71 -0.25
CA VAL A 140 4.60 27.85 -0.28
C VAL A 140 5.81 28.52 0.39
N GLU A 141 5.93 29.84 0.28
CA GLU A 141 7.09 30.57 0.84
C GLU A 141 7.18 30.41 2.36
N ARG A 142 6.04 30.60 3.04
CA ARG A 142 5.95 30.36 4.49
C ARG A 142 6.08 28.89 4.85
N GLY A 143 5.54 27.98 4.03
CA GLY A 143 5.73 26.54 4.20
C GLY A 143 7.21 26.16 4.17
N VAL A 144 7.94 26.59 3.15
CA VAL A 144 9.36 26.34 2.99
C VAL A 144 10.19 26.99 4.12
N LYS A 145 9.83 28.18 4.53
CA LYS A 145 10.48 28.86 5.67
C LYS A 145 10.42 28.03 6.96
N LEU A 146 9.33 27.32 7.20
CA LEU A 146 9.12 26.56 8.44
C LEU A 146 9.62 25.13 8.37
N ALA A 147 9.49 24.47 7.22
CA ALA A 147 9.69 23.03 7.14
C ALA A 147 10.54 22.58 5.92
N GLY A 148 11.15 23.52 5.18
CA GLY A 148 11.97 23.20 4.02
C GLY A 148 11.16 22.95 2.73
N ALA A 149 11.85 22.51 1.69
CA ALA A 149 11.23 22.23 0.39
C ALA A 149 10.06 21.26 0.50
N ARG A 150 9.13 21.30 -0.50
CA ARG A 150 7.96 20.40 -0.56
C ARG A 150 6.96 20.60 0.60
N SER A 151 7.04 21.75 1.29
CA SER A 151 6.11 22.15 2.36
C SER A 151 5.28 23.35 1.92
N TYR A 152 4.03 23.38 2.35
CA TYR A 152 3.06 24.36 1.92
C TYR A 152 2.00 24.59 3.02
N PHE A 153 1.29 25.70 2.91
CA PHE A 153 0.01 25.91 3.58
C PHE A 153 -1.10 25.98 2.55
N LEU A 154 -2.21 25.27 2.77
CA LEU A 154 -3.47 25.58 2.13
C LEU A 154 -4.23 26.60 2.97
N LYS A 155 -4.84 27.60 2.34
CA LYS A 155 -5.52 28.71 2.96
C LYS A 155 -6.89 28.95 2.31
N GLY A 156 -7.83 29.50 3.05
CA GLY A 156 -9.12 29.91 2.51
C GLY A 156 -9.79 28.83 1.68
N ASP A 157 -10.13 29.17 0.45
CA ASP A 157 -10.80 28.26 -0.48
C ASP A 157 -9.94 27.02 -0.86
N GLY A 158 -8.61 27.10 -0.77
CA GLY A 158 -7.74 25.95 -1.01
C GLY A 158 -7.90 24.86 0.04
N MET A 159 -7.94 25.25 1.30
CA MET A 159 -8.19 24.32 2.42
C MET A 159 -9.62 23.78 2.38
N LEU A 160 -10.61 24.64 2.10
CA LEU A 160 -12.02 24.22 2.00
C LEU A 160 -12.21 23.23 0.84
N LEU A 161 -11.59 23.47 -0.32
CA LEU A 161 -11.68 22.59 -1.48
C LEU A 161 -11.04 21.22 -1.20
N GLU A 162 -9.90 21.18 -0.51
CA GLU A 162 -9.30 19.92 -0.06
C GLU A 162 -10.27 19.14 0.84
N GLN A 163 -10.83 19.79 1.85
CA GLN A 163 -11.78 19.15 2.75
C GLN A 163 -13.06 18.70 2.04
N ALA A 164 -13.56 19.48 1.10
CA ALA A 164 -14.74 19.14 0.30
C ALA A 164 -14.53 17.85 -0.49
N VAL A 165 -13.38 17.70 -1.15
CA VAL A 165 -13.01 16.50 -1.92
C VAL A 165 -12.89 15.28 -1.01
N LEU A 166 -12.19 15.41 0.12
CA LEU A 166 -11.99 14.33 1.09
C LEU A 166 -13.32 13.87 1.71
N GLN A 167 -14.15 14.82 2.15
CA GLN A 167 -15.45 14.53 2.76
C GLN A 167 -16.43 13.90 1.76
N TYR A 168 -16.49 14.43 0.54
CA TYR A 168 -17.31 13.85 -0.52
C TYR A 168 -16.92 12.39 -0.77
N THR A 169 -15.62 12.12 -0.97
CA THR A 169 -15.12 10.78 -1.22
C THR A 169 -15.43 9.82 -0.06
N LEU A 170 -15.18 10.26 1.17
CA LEU A 170 -15.48 9.45 2.36
C LEU A 170 -16.96 9.09 2.45
N LYS A 171 -17.86 10.07 2.20
CA LYS A 171 -19.31 9.85 2.16
C LYS A 171 -19.69 8.81 1.10
N ARG A 172 -19.14 8.91 -0.12
CA ARG A 172 -19.39 7.94 -1.21
C ARG A 172 -18.99 6.51 -0.83
N LEU A 173 -17.88 6.33 -0.10
CA LEU A 173 -17.45 5.03 0.37
C LEU A 173 -18.36 4.49 1.48
N VAL A 174 -18.82 5.33 2.41
CA VAL A 174 -19.79 4.95 3.44
C VAL A 174 -21.10 4.46 2.80
N GLU A 175 -21.61 5.16 1.78
CA GLU A 175 -22.80 4.76 1.02
C GLU A 175 -22.62 3.41 0.31
N ARG A 176 -21.38 3.02 0.01
CA ARG A 176 -21.00 1.70 -0.56
C ARG A 176 -20.65 0.64 0.49
N GLY A 177 -20.93 0.95 1.76
CA GLY A 177 -20.78 0.03 2.88
C GLY A 177 -19.35 -0.14 3.39
N PHE A 178 -18.47 0.85 3.19
CA PHE A 178 -17.17 0.91 3.84
C PHE A 178 -17.31 1.53 5.22
N THR A 179 -16.63 0.96 6.21
CA THR A 179 -16.53 1.55 7.54
C THR A 179 -15.46 2.63 7.55
N PRO A 180 -15.80 3.91 7.83
CA PRO A 180 -14.82 4.97 7.90
C PRO A 180 -13.97 4.84 9.16
N MET A 181 -12.66 5.04 9.02
CA MET A 181 -11.70 4.96 10.11
C MET A 181 -10.76 6.16 10.08
N GLN A 182 -10.62 6.84 11.21
CA GLN A 182 -9.46 7.67 11.48
C GLN A 182 -8.41 6.79 12.16
N VAL A 183 -7.20 6.81 11.67
CA VAL A 183 -6.16 5.85 12.05
C VAL A 183 -4.99 6.52 12.76
N PRO A 184 -4.21 5.77 13.57
CA PRO A 184 -2.93 6.26 14.07
C PRO A 184 -1.97 6.60 12.92
N ASN A 185 -1.39 7.79 12.94
CA ASN A 185 -0.36 8.19 11.96
C ASN A 185 1.05 7.72 12.37
N ILE A 186 1.19 7.26 13.61
CA ILE A 186 2.42 6.74 14.21
C ILE A 186 2.21 5.26 14.46
N VAL A 187 3.09 4.41 13.92
CA VAL A 187 2.94 2.96 14.01
C VAL A 187 4.26 2.28 14.39
N ASN A 188 4.15 1.08 14.94
CA ASN A 188 5.30 0.22 15.20
C ASN A 188 5.86 -0.37 13.89
N PRO A 189 7.16 -0.74 13.84
CA PRO A 189 7.80 -1.26 12.63
C PRO A 189 7.14 -2.54 12.09
N GLU A 190 6.51 -3.35 12.94
CA GLU A 190 5.81 -4.56 12.53
C GLU A 190 4.65 -4.28 11.55
N CYS A 191 4.00 -3.13 11.66
CA CYS A 191 2.96 -2.72 10.72
C CYS A 191 3.53 -2.47 9.32
N LEU A 192 4.69 -1.81 9.23
CA LEU A 192 5.39 -1.54 7.96
C LEU A 192 5.98 -2.79 7.33
N ILE A 193 6.56 -3.68 8.15
CA ILE A 193 7.06 -5.00 7.72
C ILE A 193 5.88 -5.85 7.21
N GLY A 194 4.78 -5.85 7.96
CA GLY A 194 3.58 -6.63 7.65
C GLY A 194 2.92 -6.22 6.35
N THR A 195 2.90 -4.94 6.06
CA THR A 195 2.31 -4.38 4.84
C THR A 195 3.30 -4.21 3.69
N TRP A 196 4.52 -4.76 3.81
CA TRP A 196 5.60 -4.82 2.80
C TRP A 196 6.39 -3.52 2.56
N TYR A 197 6.10 -2.45 3.28
CA TYR A 197 6.87 -1.22 3.15
C TYR A 197 8.32 -1.40 3.63
N PHE A 198 8.56 -2.33 4.55
CA PHE A 198 9.89 -2.75 4.98
C PHE A 198 10.13 -4.24 4.71
N PRO A 199 11.36 -4.64 4.41
CA PRO A 199 12.55 -3.82 4.15
C PRO A 199 12.51 -3.14 2.77
N GLY A 200 13.23 -2.02 2.64
CA GLY A 200 13.50 -1.34 1.37
C GLY A 200 12.84 0.03 1.22
N GLY A 201 11.91 0.40 2.09
CA GLY A 201 11.24 1.72 2.09
C GLY A 201 11.64 2.63 3.24
N GLU A 202 12.64 2.26 4.04
CA GLU A 202 13.04 2.97 5.25
C GLU A 202 13.49 4.40 4.96
N GLU A 203 14.18 4.60 3.85
CA GLU A 203 14.67 5.94 3.45
C GLU A 203 13.53 6.91 3.13
N ASP A 204 12.36 6.40 2.69
CA ASP A 204 11.20 7.21 2.36
C ASP A 204 10.28 7.48 3.57
N ALA A 205 10.48 6.80 4.69
CA ALA A 205 9.68 6.95 5.90
C ALA A 205 10.34 7.88 6.93
N TYR A 206 9.54 8.56 7.75
CA TYR A 206 10.01 9.34 8.90
C TYR A 206 10.10 8.46 10.13
N TRP A 207 11.29 8.32 10.69
CA TRP A 207 11.56 7.53 11.88
C TRP A 207 11.65 8.39 13.14
N MET A 208 10.99 7.92 14.20
CA MET A 208 11.09 8.46 15.54
C MET A 208 11.98 7.54 16.38
N GLU A 209 13.27 7.80 16.39
CA GLU A 209 14.31 6.95 16.98
C GLU A 209 14.05 6.58 18.45
N ARG A 210 13.63 7.55 19.26
CA ARG A 210 13.44 7.36 20.70
C ARG A 210 12.35 6.34 21.04
N ASP A 211 11.30 6.31 20.24
CA ASP A 211 10.12 5.47 20.45
C ASP A 211 10.16 4.20 19.57
N ASN A 212 11.14 4.11 18.67
CA ASN A 212 11.22 3.10 17.61
C ASN A 212 9.91 2.99 16.82
N GLN A 213 9.33 4.13 16.47
CA GLN A 213 8.09 4.23 15.72
C GLN A 213 8.28 5.03 14.43
N TRP A 214 7.30 4.95 13.54
CA TRP A 214 7.37 5.52 12.20
C TRP A 214 6.08 6.27 11.86
N LEU A 215 6.20 7.38 11.11
CA LEU A 215 5.05 8.01 10.49
C LEU A 215 4.63 7.23 9.25
N ILE A 216 3.31 7.07 9.06
CA ILE A 216 2.76 6.36 7.91
C ILE A 216 2.82 7.18 6.63
N GLY A 217 3.15 6.53 5.51
CA GLY A 217 3.01 7.09 4.16
C GLY A 217 1.63 6.86 3.52
N THR A 218 0.76 6.10 4.19
CA THR A 218 -0.60 5.73 3.76
C THR A 218 -1.36 5.06 4.90
N SER A 219 -2.67 5.27 4.98
CA SER A 219 -3.52 4.55 5.92
C SER A 219 -3.71 3.06 5.57
N GLU A 220 -3.27 2.60 4.40
CA GLU A 220 -3.14 1.16 4.12
C GLU A 220 -2.43 0.44 5.26
N ILE A 221 -1.33 1.03 5.78
CA ILE A 221 -0.48 0.42 6.81
C ILE A 221 -1.29 0.11 8.08
N PRO A 222 -1.86 1.07 8.82
CA PRO A 222 -2.58 0.76 10.05
C PRO A 222 -3.91 0.05 9.79
N VAL A 223 -4.60 0.28 8.68
CA VAL A 223 -5.89 -0.38 8.39
C VAL A 223 -5.70 -1.86 8.06
N THR A 224 -4.69 -2.20 7.26
CA THR A 224 -4.39 -3.61 6.95
C THR A 224 -3.85 -4.34 8.19
N ALA A 225 -3.06 -3.65 9.04
CA ALA A 225 -2.55 -4.19 10.29
C ALA A 225 -3.58 -4.21 11.43
N TYR A 226 -4.78 -3.63 11.24
CA TYR A 226 -5.80 -3.51 12.29
C TYR A 226 -6.15 -4.85 12.94
N HIS A 227 -6.17 -5.92 12.16
CA HIS A 227 -6.43 -7.28 12.62
C HIS A 227 -5.14 -8.15 12.70
N MET A 228 -3.99 -7.54 12.89
CA MET A 228 -2.72 -8.27 13.03
C MET A 228 -2.79 -9.27 14.20
N ASN A 229 -2.31 -10.52 13.94
CA ASN A 229 -2.33 -11.64 14.88
C ASN A 229 -3.73 -12.19 15.25
N GLU A 230 -4.77 -11.76 14.55
CA GLU A 230 -6.13 -12.26 14.78
C GLU A 230 -6.49 -13.45 13.89
N ILE A 231 -7.50 -14.21 14.33
CA ILE A 231 -8.20 -15.21 13.55
C ILE A 231 -9.66 -14.76 13.49
N LEU A 232 -10.09 -14.26 12.34
CA LEU A 232 -11.45 -13.82 12.08
C LEU A 232 -12.38 -15.01 11.81
N ASP A 233 -13.69 -14.83 11.96
CA ASP A 233 -14.67 -15.79 11.44
C ASP A 233 -14.95 -15.50 9.95
N GLU A 234 -15.05 -16.53 9.11
CA GLU A 234 -15.35 -16.39 7.68
C GLU A 234 -16.64 -15.60 7.42
N LYS A 235 -17.68 -15.81 8.25
CA LYS A 235 -18.96 -15.09 8.16
C LYS A 235 -18.86 -13.58 8.32
N ASP A 236 -17.77 -13.10 8.95
CA ASP A 236 -17.50 -11.68 9.19
C ASP A 236 -16.72 -11.02 8.05
N LEU A 237 -16.33 -11.79 7.04
CA LEU A 237 -15.67 -11.34 5.82
C LEU A 237 -16.69 -11.18 4.68
N PRO A 238 -16.52 -10.22 3.79
CA PRO A 238 -15.40 -9.28 3.70
C PRO A 238 -15.47 -8.13 4.72
N LYS A 239 -14.31 -7.70 5.23
CA LYS A 239 -14.19 -6.43 5.94
C LYS A 239 -13.85 -5.34 4.93
N LYS A 240 -14.59 -4.22 4.94
CA LYS A 240 -14.40 -3.07 4.05
C LYS A 240 -14.17 -1.83 4.88
N TYR A 241 -13.00 -1.23 4.76
CA TYR A 241 -12.59 -0.04 5.53
C TYR A 241 -12.20 1.10 4.62
N SER A 242 -12.52 2.33 5.03
CA SER A 242 -12.03 3.56 4.42
C SER A 242 -11.19 4.33 5.45
N GLY A 243 -9.88 4.24 5.34
CA GLY A 243 -8.94 4.92 6.23
C GLY A 243 -8.73 6.37 5.81
N PHE A 244 -9.00 7.31 6.71
CA PHE A 244 -8.66 8.72 6.54
C PHE A 244 -7.43 9.06 7.36
N SER A 245 -6.39 9.61 6.72
CA SER A 245 -5.17 9.98 7.41
C SER A 245 -4.39 11.11 6.74
N THR A 246 -3.58 11.79 7.54
CA THR A 246 -2.40 12.46 7.02
C THR A 246 -1.35 11.40 6.68
N CYS A 247 -0.67 11.59 5.56
CA CYS A 247 0.38 10.72 5.06
C CYS A 247 1.70 11.50 4.99
N TYR A 248 2.81 10.83 5.28
CA TYR A 248 4.13 11.44 5.37
C TYR A 248 5.13 10.65 4.53
N ARG A 249 5.79 11.31 3.57
CA ARG A 249 6.83 10.70 2.73
C ARG A 249 8.03 11.62 2.64
N ARG A 250 9.24 11.07 2.80
CA ARG A 250 10.48 11.84 2.62
C ARG A 250 10.75 12.14 1.16
N GLU A 251 10.09 11.42 0.23
CA GLU A 251 10.31 11.52 -1.20
C GLU A 251 11.79 11.28 -1.56
N ALA A 252 12.43 10.33 -0.87
CA ALA A 252 13.81 9.93 -1.12
C ALA A 252 13.96 9.41 -2.56
N GLY A 253 15.10 9.67 -3.19
CA GLY A 253 15.35 9.28 -4.58
C GLY A 253 14.65 10.13 -5.66
N THR A 254 13.84 11.12 -5.29
CA THR A 254 13.17 12.04 -6.24
C THR A 254 13.78 13.44 -6.24
N TYR A 255 15.08 13.53 -5.92
CA TYR A 255 15.79 14.81 -5.88
C TYR A 255 15.75 15.50 -7.24
N GLY A 256 15.29 16.76 -7.26
CA GLY A 256 15.16 17.56 -8.48
C GLY A 256 13.91 17.26 -9.34
N LYS A 257 13.14 16.20 -9.05
CA LYS A 257 11.87 15.89 -9.75
C LYS A 257 10.69 16.56 -9.06
N ASP A 258 9.83 17.23 -9.85
CA ASP A 258 8.57 17.84 -9.38
C ASP A 258 8.75 18.66 -8.07
N THR A 259 9.81 19.47 -7.98
CA THR A 259 10.10 20.28 -6.79
C THR A 259 9.23 21.53 -6.70
N ALA A 260 8.64 21.94 -7.80
CA ALA A 260 7.70 23.08 -7.86
C ALA A 260 6.24 22.58 -7.79
N GLY A 261 5.38 23.39 -7.16
CA GLY A 261 3.96 23.09 -7.03
C GLY A 261 3.63 22.04 -5.97
N LEU A 262 2.49 21.36 -6.13
CA LEU A 262 1.89 20.48 -5.15
C LEU A 262 1.93 18.98 -5.54
N TYR A 263 2.70 18.63 -6.57
CA TYR A 263 2.71 17.27 -7.09
C TYR A 263 3.43 16.26 -6.17
N ARG A 264 4.56 16.68 -5.57
CA ARG A 264 5.33 15.90 -4.59
C ARG A 264 5.59 16.71 -3.33
N VAL A 265 4.98 16.29 -2.24
CA VAL A 265 5.01 16.98 -0.94
C VAL A 265 5.31 15.99 0.18
N HIS A 266 5.89 16.47 1.29
CA HIS A 266 6.24 15.62 2.43
C HIS A 266 5.05 15.22 3.30
N GLN A 267 3.98 16.02 3.25
CA GLN A 267 2.74 15.78 4.00
C GLN A 267 1.53 15.99 3.10
N PHE A 268 0.57 15.06 3.14
CA PHE A 268 -0.65 15.13 2.35
C PHE A 268 -1.80 14.37 3.04
N GLN A 269 -3.04 14.61 2.58
CA GLN A 269 -4.23 13.92 3.10
C GLN A 269 -4.69 12.85 2.12
N LYS A 270 -5.18 11.73 2.65
CA LYS A 270 -5.67 10.62 1.83
C LYS A 270 -6.86 9.91 2.46
N VAL A 271 -7.81 9.52 1.60
CA VAL A 271 -8.82 8.49 1.88
C VAL A 271 -8.41 7.23 1.14
N GLU A 272 -8.17 6.16 1.88
CA GLU A 272 -7.72 4.86 1.37
C GLU A 272 -8.78 3.81 1.58
N GLN A 273 -9.06 2.99 0.57
CA GLN A 273 -9.91 1.81 0.67
C GLN A 273 -9.06 0.60 1.01
N VAL A 274 -9.47 -0.19 1.98
CA VAL A 274 -8.84 -1.48 2.31
C VAL A 274 -9.92 -2.54 2.44
N VAL A 275 -9.69 -3.70 1.81
CA VAL A 275 -10.59 -4.85 1.92
C VAL A 275 -9.83 -6.08 2.37
N ILE A 276 -10.40 -6.79 3.33
CA ILE A 276 -9.90 -8.07 3.84
C ILE A 276 -10.92 -9.15 3.47
N LEU A 277 -10.47 -10.20 2.77
CA LEU A 277 -11.30 -11.25 2.18
C LEU A 277 -10.92 -12.63 2.71
N PRO A 278 -11.83 -13.63 2.60
CA PRO A 278 -11.40 -15.03 2.61
C PRO A 278 -10.48 -15.31 1.42
N ALA A 279 -9.75 -16.43 1.48
CA ALA A 279 -8.80 -16.83 0.43
C ALA A 279 -9.54 -17.37 -0.81
N ASP A 280 -10.09 -16.45 -1.61
CA ASP A 280 -10.79 -16.71 -2.87
C ASP A 280 -10.31 -15.71 -3.94
N GLU A 281 -9.65 -16.22 -4.97
CA GLU A 281 -9.08 -15.38 -6.05
C GLU A 281 -10.18 -14.69 -6.88
N LYS A 282 -11.31 -15.37 -7.15
CA LYS A 282 -12.43 -14.77 -7.88
C LYS A 282 -13.04 -13.62 -7.10
N MET A 283 -13.19 -13.78 -5.80
CA MET A 283 -13.66 -12.72 -4.92
C MET A 283 -12.65 -11.58 -4.88
N SER A 284 -11.35 -11.87 -4.87
CA SER A 284 -10.28 -10.87 -4.96
C SER A 284 -10.41 -10.03 -6.23
N ASP A 285 -10.60 -10.66 -7.39
CA ASP A 285 -10.78 -9.95 -8.67
C ASP A 285 -12.06 -9.10 -8.70
N GLN A 286 -13.15 -9.60 -8.12
CA GLN A 286 -14.38 -8.83 -7.99
C GLN A 286 -14.17 -7.57 -7.14
N TYR A 287 -13.53 -7.71 -5.96
CA TYR A 287 -13.27 -6.56 -5.10
C TYR A 287 -12.21 -5.62 -5.65
N TYR A 288 -11.22 -6.11 -6.39
CA TYR A 288 -10.29 -5.27 -7.15
C TYR A 288 -11.03 -4.32 -8.10
N ASN A 289 -11.99 -4.84 -8.86
CA ASN A 289 -12.82 -4.03 -9.76
C ASN A 289 -13.74 -3.07 -8.99
N ILE A 290 -14.35 -3.50 -7.88
CA ILE A 290 -15.18 -2.63 -7.03
C ILE A 290 -14.36 -1.45 -6.49
N LEU A 291 -13.14 -1.69 -6.01
CA LEU A 291 -12.25 -0.63 -5.53
C LEU A 291 -11.90 0.37 -6.62
N LEU A 292 -11.61 -0.11 -7.83
CA LEU A 292 -11.39 0.74 -9.01
C LEU A 292 -12.63 1.55 -9.36
N GLU A 293 -13.80 0.93 -9.46
CA GLU A 293 -15.07 1.58 -9.78
C GLU A 293 -15.42 2.67 -8.76
N ASN A 294 -15.10 2.45 -7.48
CA ASN A 294 -15.27 3.44 -6.44
C ASN A 294 -14.44 4.70 -6.75
N ALA A 295 -13.16 4.57 -7.06
CA ALA A 295 -12.30 5.70 -7.39
C ALA A 295 -12.69 6.35 -8.71
N MET A 296 -12.94 5.56 -9.77
CA MET A 296 -13.37 6.07 -11.07
C MET A 296 -14.66 6.88 -10.96
N SER A 297 -15.66 6.41 -10.18
CA SER A 297 -16.92 7.15 -10.01
C SER A 297 -16.72 8.49 -9.30
N VAL A 298 -15.75 8.61 -8.38
CA VAL A 298 -15.41 9.91 -7.77
C VAL A 298 -14.81 10.85 -8.81
N LEU A 299 -13.92 10.35 -9.69
CA LEU A 299 -13.34 11.16 -10.78
C LEU A 299 -14.40 11.61 -11.78
N GLU A 300 -15.35 10.75 -12.13
CA GLU A 300 -16.48 11.05 -13.03
C GLU A 300 -17.43 12.07 -12.40
N ASP A 301 -17.79 11.91 -11.11
CA ASP A 301 -18.61 12.88 -10.37
C ASP A 301 -17.94 14.25 -10.25
N LEU A 302 -16.59 14.28 -10.25
CA LEU A 302 -15.76 15.49 -10.21
C LEU A 302 -15.42 16.02 -11.63
N GLU A 303 -15.92 15.37 -12.68
CA GLU A 303 -15.75 15.75 -14.09
C GLU A 303 -14.26 15.86 -14.49
N ILE A 304 -13.42 14.92 -14.02
CA ILE A 304 -11.98 14.90 -14.31
C ILE A 304 -11.66 13.86 -15.38
N PRO A 305 -11.02 14.25 -16.50
CA PRO A 305 -10.52 13.29 -17.48
C PRO A 305 -9.36 12.47 -16.89
N TYR A 306 -9.42 11.15 -17.09
CA TYR A 306 -8.40 10.25 -16.56
C TYR A 306 -8.13 9.07 -17.49
N ARG A 307 -7.02 8.36 -17.25
CA ARG A 307 -6.74 7.07 -17.88
C ARG A 307 -6.42 6.02 -16.82
N LYS A 308 -6.73 4.76 -17.14
CA LYS A 308 -6.32 3.59 -16.34
C LYS A 308 -5.10 2.97 -16.98
N LEU A 309 -4.04 2.79 -16.19
CA LEU A 309 -2.83 2.04 -16.54
C LEU A 309 -2.82 0.69 -15.81
N GLN A 310 -2.62 -0.40 -16.57
CA GLN A 310 -2.25 -1.69 -16.01
C GLN A 310 -0.73 -1.70 -15.83
N LEU A 311 -0.26 -1.94 -14.60
CA LEU A 311 1.17 -2.00 -14.32
C LEU A 311 1.78 -3.29 -14.89
N CYS A 312 2.97 -3.16 -15.48
CA CYS A 312 3.77 -4.29 -15.96
C CYS A 312 4.62 -4.89 -14.82
N THR A 313 5.21 -6.05 -15.08
CA THR A 313 6.01 -6.77 -14.07
C THR A 313 7.23 -6.00 -13.58
N GLY A 314 7.79 -5.08 -14.38
CA GLY A 314 8.95 -4.28 -14.03
C GLY A 314 8.62 -3.11 -13.10
N ASP A 315 7.37 -2.64 -13.10
CA ASP A 315 6.86 -1.59 -12.21
C ASP A 315 6.05 -2.18 -11.02
N LEU A 316 5.77 -3.47 -11.06
CA LEU A 316 4.98 -4.14 -10.05
C LEU A 316 5.82 -4.47 -8.81
N ALA A 317 5.61 -3.76 -7.70
CA ALA A 317 6.31 -4.02 -6.44
C ALA A 317 6.15 -5.47 -5.96
N ILE A 318 7.13 -5.96 -5.17
CA ILE A 318 7.30 -7.39 -4.85
C ILE A 318 6.08 -8.09 -4.24
N GLY A 319 5.31 -7.38 -3.41
CA GLY A 319 4.13 -7.95 -2.75
C GLY A 319 2.88 -8.02 -3.61
N LYS A 320 2.82 -7.26 -4.70
CA LYS A 320 1.62 -7.10 -5.50
C LYS A 320 1.35 -8.32 -6.40
N TYR A 321 0.11 -8.81 -6.36
CA TYR A 321 -0.42 -9.82 -7.28
C TYR A 321 -0.92 -9.18 -8.57
N ASN A 322 -1.66 -8.07 -8.44
CA ASN A 322 -2.18 -7.24 -9.51
C ASN A 322 -2.18 -5.79 -9.08
N SER A 323 -1.91 -4.85 -9.99
CA SER A 323 -2.01 -3.42 -9.69
C SER A 323 -2.30 -2.61 -10.94
N ALA A 324 -3.12 -1.59 -10.80
CA ALA A 324 -3.37 -0.58 -11.83
C ALA A 324 -3.42 0.82 -11.20
N ASP A 325 -3.05 1.82 -11.97
CA ASP A 325 -3.10 3.21 -11.56
C ASP A 325 -4.19 3.97 -12.34
N LEU A 326 -4.77 4.99 -11.69
CA LEU A 326 -5.54 6.02 -12.38
C LEU A 326 -4.71 7.29 -12.42
N GLU A 327 -4.54 7.81 -13.62
CA GLU A 327 -3.84 9.06 -13.86
C GLU A 327 -4.82 10.12 -14.38
N CYS A 328 -4.88 11.26 -13.69
CA CYS A 328 -5.72 12.39 -14.07
C CYS A 328 -5.01 13.30 -15.07
N TRP A 329 -5.77 13.85 -16.01
CA TRP A 329 -5.24 14.86 -16.93
C TRP A 329 -4.86 16.14 -16.19
N MET A 330 -3.68 16.67 -16.45
CA MET A 330 -3.13 17.90 -15.86
C MET A 330 -2.74 18.86 -16.99
N PRO A 331 -3.60 19.86 -17.32
CA PRO A 331 -3.37 20.79 -18.42
C PRO A 331 -2.01 21.45 -18.44
N SER A 332 -1.53 21.99 -17.30
CA SER A 332 -0.23 22.68 -17.23
C SER A 332 0.95 21.76 -17.53
N ARG A 333 0.81 20.46 -17.30
CA ARG A 333 1.84 19.44 -17.60
C ARG A 333 1.68 18.88 -19.02
N ASN A 334 0.56 19.17 -19.69
CA ASN A 334 0.16 18.53 -20.94
C ASN A 334 0.30 16.99 -20.89
N SER A 335 0.01 16.40 -19.73
CA SER A 335 0.17 14.97 -19.49
C SER A 335 -0.80 14.48 -18.43
N TYR A 336 -1.01 13.16 -18.40
CA TYR A 336 -1.65 12.49 -17.30
C TYR A 336 -0.63 12.33 -16.15
N GLY A 337 -1.12 12.42 -14.90
CA GLY A 337 -0.32 12.20 -13.70
C GLY A 337 -1.03 11.27 -12.75
N GLU A 338 -0.30 10.32 -12.16
CA GLU A 338 -0.82 9.34 -11.19
C GLU A 338 -1.45 10.02 -9.98
N THR A 339 -2.70 9.67 -9.70
CA THR A 339 -3.46 10.17 -8.53
C THR A 339 -4.01 9.04 -7.67
N HIS A 340 -4.22 7.86 -8.24
CA HIS A 340 -4.77 6.69 -7.53
C HIS A 340 -4.03 5.44 -7.95
N SER A 341 -3.91 4.48 -7.01
CA SER A 341 -3.34 3.16 -7.27
C SER A 341 -4.17 2.11 -6.56
N VAL A 342 -4.59 1.08 -7.29
CA VAL A 342 -5.28 -0.10 -6.76
C VAL A 342 -4.33 -1.29 -6.75
N THR A 343 -4.41 -2.10 -5.69
CA THR A 343 -3.55 -3.28 -5.58
C THR A 343 -4.27 -4.45 -4.92
N ALA A 344 -4.07 -5.65 -5.46
CA ALA A 344 -4.38 -6.93 -4.81
C ALA A 344 -3.09 -7.63 -4.39
N PHE A 345 -3.06 -8.19 -3.18
CA PHE A 345 -1.89 -8.84 -2.58
C PHE A 345 -2.08 -10.35 -2.36
N LEU A 346 -3.31 -10.87 -2.50
CA LEU A 346 -3.67 -12.20 -2.02
C LEU A 346 -3.27 -12.36 -0.53
N ASP A 347 -2.61 -13.46 -0.17
CA ASP A 347 -2.21 -13.74 1.22
C ASP A 347 -0.87 -13.12 1.64
N PHE A 348 -0.22 -12.34 0.78
CA PHE A 348 1.15 -11.85 1.01
C PHE A 348 1.29 -10.99 2.27
N GLN A 349 0.43 -9.98 2.44
CA GLN A 349 0.42 -9.11 3.63
C GLN A 349 -0.12 -9.88 4.84
N ALA A 350 -1.19 -10.63 4.68
CA ALA A 350 -1.82 -11.40 5.75
C ALA A 350 -0.85 -12.42 6.39
N ARG A 351 0.05 -13.04 5.60
CA ARG A 351 1.08 -13.93 6.14
C ARG A 351 2.12 -13.18 6.99
N ARG A 352 2.47 -11.96 6.63
CA ARG A 352 3.39 -11.12 7.40
C ARG A 352 2.75 -10.61 8.68
N LEU A 353 1.46 -10.25 8.61
CA LEU A 353 0.66 -9.75 9.72
C LEU A 353 0.06 -10.86 10.59
N ASN A 354 0.26 -12.13 10.20
CA ASN A 354 -0.38 -13.27 10.84
C ASN A 354 -1.91 -13.10 10.94
N LEU A 355 -2.51 -12.48 9.91
CA LEU A 355 -3.94 -12.24 9.78
C LEU A 355 -4.61 -13.45 9.12
N ARG A 356 -5.46 -14.13 9.86
CA ARG A 356 -6.06 -15.40 9.47
C ARG A 356 -7.57 -15.37 9.65
N TYR A 357 -8.23 -16.36 9.08
CA TYR A 357 -9.63 -16.61 9.36
C TYR A 357 -9.88 -18.12 9.53
N ARG A 358 -10.98 -18.44 10.19
CA ARG A 358 -11.49 -19.81 10.34
C ARG A 358 -12.63 -19.98 9.35
N ASP A 359 -12.48 -20.94 8.43
CA ASP A 359 -13.53 -21.26 7.47
C ASP A 359 -14.68 -22.09 8.11
N SER A 360 -15.74 -22.30 7.34
CA SER A 360 -16.92 -23.05 7.77
C SER A 360 -16.64 -24.53 8.15
N GLU A 361 -15.51 -25.08 7.69
CA GLU A 361 -15.06 -26.44 8.03
C GLU A 361 -14.13 -26.46 9.27
N GLY A 362 -13.80 -25.28 9.83
CA GLY A 362 -12.92 -25.14 10.99
C GLY A 362 -11.43 -24.99 10.64
N ASN A 363 -11.05 -25.00 9.36
CA ASN A 363 -9.67 -24.83 8.94
C ASN A 363 -9.23 -23.37 9.10
N ILE A 364 -7.97 -23.16 9.47
CA ILE A 364 -7.37 -21.81 9.57
C ILE A 364 -6.59 -21.51 8.29
N LYS A 365 -6.99 -20.41 7.63
CA LYS A 365 -6.38 -19.90 6.39
C LYS A 365 -5.95 -18.46 6.57
N TYR A 366 -4.99 -18.00 5.73
CA TYR A 366 -4.64 -16.58 5.66
C TYR A 366 -5.67 -15.82 4.84
N CYS A 367 -6.01 -14.60 5.30
CA CYS A 367 -6.89 -13.71 4.55
C CYS A 367 -6.20 -13.22 3.25
N TYR A 368 -7.00 -12.71 2.32
CA TYR A 368 -6.53 -11.91 1.19
C TYR A 368 -6.75 -10.44 1.48
N THR A 369 -5.86 -9.57 0.98
CA THR A 369 -5.93 -8.13 1.19
C THR A 369 -5.85 -7.37 -0.11
N LEU A 370 -6.62 -6.28 -0.19
CA LEU A 370 -6.61 -5.33 -1.31
C LEU A 370 -6.65 -3.91 -0.76
N ASN A 371 -6.09 -2.98 -1.51
CA ASN A 371 -6.26 -1.56 -1.22
C ASN A 371 -6.41 -0.74 -2.50
N ASN A 372 -6.90 0.47 -2.34
CA ASN A 372 -6.93 1.48 -3.39
C ASN A 372 -7.01 2.88 -2.77
N THR A 373 -6.19 3.79 -3.26
CA THR A 373 -6.41 5.21 -3.03
C THR A 373 -7.77 5.60 -3.57
N ALA A 374 -8.69 6.06 -2.69
CA ALA A 374 -9.95 6.63 -3.12
C ALA A 374 -9.79 8.08 -3.56
N ILE A 375 -8.96 8.84 -2.85
CA ILE A 375 -8.51 10.20 -3.20
C ILE A 375 -7.28 10.57 -2.37
N ALA A 376 -6.34 11.32 -2.97
CA ALA A 376 -5.17 11.87 -2.28
C ALA A 376 -4.91 13.31 -2.69
N THR A 377 -4.78 14.21 -1.72
CA THR A 377 -4.55 15.63 -1.89
C THR A 377 -3.17 16.03 -1.34
N PRO A 378 -2.52 17.06 -1.86
CA PRO A 378 -3.02 18.03 -2.82
C PRO A 378 -2.79 17.65 -4.29
N ARG A 379 -2.14 16.51 -4.62
CA ARG A 379 -1.88 16.15 -6.04
C ARG A 379 -3.15 16.15 -6.88
N PHE A 380 -4.25 15.59 -6.37
CA PHE A 380 -5.54 15.60 -7.07
C PHE A 380 -6.08 17.02 -7.29
N LEU A 381 -5.83 17.97 -6.37
CA LEU A 381 -6.27 19.36 -6.54
C LEU A 381 -5.65 20.03 -7.76
N ILE A 382 -4.47 19.58 -8.22
CA ILE A 382 -3.87 20.07 -9.48
C ILE A 382 -4.84 19.81 -10.62
N ALA A 383 -5.24 18.54 -10.80
CA ALA A 383 -6.17 18.18 -11.84
C ALA A 383 -7.53 18.91 -11.67
N LEU A 384 -8.06 18.96 -10.45
CA LEU A 384 -9.34 19.60 -10.17
C LEU A 384 -9.33 21.10 -10.55
N ILE A 385 -8.35 21.85 -10.09
CA ILE A 385 -8.23 23.28 -10.29
C ILE A 385 -7.98 23.60 -11.76
N GLU A 386 -7.05 22.88 -12.40
CA GLU A 386 -6.63 23.17 -13.77
C GLU A 386 -7.70 22.79 -14.82
N ASN A 387 -8.44 21.67 -14.63
CA ASN A 387 -9.52 21.29 -15.56
C ASN A 387 -10.78 22.18 -15.43
N HIS A 388 -11.00 22.79 -14.27
CA HIS A 388 -12.20 23.60 -14.03
C HIS A 388 -11.97 25.10 -14.10
N GLN A 389 -10.81 25.54 -14.60
CA GLN A 389 -10.55 26.96 -14.78
C GLN A 389 -11.39 27.56 -15.92
N THR A 390 -11.72 28.81 -15.79
CA THR A 390 -12.50 29.59 -16.79
C THR A 390 -11.60 30.65 -17.45
N LYS A 391 -12.05 31.21 -18.56
CA LYS A 391 -11.30 32.22 -19.33
C LYS A 391 -10.95 33.48 -18.53
N ASP A 392 -11.77 33.88 -17.57
CA ASP A 392 -11.51 34.99 -16.65
C ASP A 392 -10.65 34.57 -15.43
N GLY A 393 -10.12 33.34 -15.47
CA GLY A 393 -9.21 32.77 -14.49
C GLY A 393 -9.87 32.49 -13.16
N LYS A 394 -11.17 32.21 -13.11
CA LYS A 394 -11.89 31.65 -11.97
C LYS A 394 -11.83 30.12 -11.99
N ILE A 395 -12.28 29.50 -10.91
CA ILE A 395 -12.33 28.05 -10.79
C ILE A 395 -13.78 27.64 -10.51
N ARG A 396 -14.39 26.91 -11.44
CA ARG A 396 -15.73 26.33 -11.28
C ARG A 396 -15.66 25.19 -10.28
N ILE A 397 -16.58 25.12 -9.35
CA ILE A 397 -16.68 24.03 -8.39
C ILE A 397 -17.67 22.99 -8.93
N PRO A 398 -17.25 21.70 -9.09
CA PRO A 398 -18.16 20.61 -9.46
C PRO A 398 -19.40 20.57 -8.56
N LYS A 399 -20.58 20.30 -9.15
CA LYS A 399 -21.86 20.36 -8.43
C LYS A 399 -21.85 19.55 -7.13
N VAL A 400 -21.20 18.38 -7.13
CA VAL A 400 -21.14 17.50 -5.97
C VAL A 400 -20.33 18.07 -4.81
N LEU A 401 -19.45 19.04 -5.05
CA LEU A 401 -18.65 19.72 -4.03
C LEU A 401 -19.27 21.03 -3.53
N GLN A 402 -20.23 21.62 -4.26
CA GLN A 402 -20.84 22.90 -3.90
C GLN A 402 -21.50 22.91 -2.50
N PRO A 403 -22.17 21.83 -2.04
CA PRO A 403 -22.70 21.78 -0.69
C PRO A 403 -21.63 21.87 0.42
N TYR A 404 -20.39 21.45 0.14
CA TYR A 404 -19.26 21.51 1.07
C TYR A 404 -18.53 22.85 1.01
N MET A 405 -18.58 23.52 -0.14
CA MET A 405 -17.88 24.78 -0.40
C MET A 405 -18.76 26.02 -0.17
N TRP A 406 -20.10 25.85 -0.11
CA TRP A 406 -21.11 26.94 -0.01
C TRP A 406 -21.00 27.99 -1.12
N LYS A 407 -20.44 27.63 -2.26
CA LYS A 407 -20.26 28.46 -3.45
C LYS A 407 -20.14 27.59 -4.71
N GLU A 408 -20.34 28.19 -5.87
CA GLU A 408 -20.26 27.53 -7.17
C GLU A 408 -18.93 27.81 -7.89
N VAL A 409 -18.27 28.90 -7.53
CA VAL A 409 -17.07 29.42 -8.20
C VAL A 409 -16.12 30.02 -7.16
N ILE A 410 -14.82 29.83 -7.36
CA ILE A 410 -13.75 30.53 -6.65
C ILE A 410 -13.25 31.66 -7.57
N GLY A 411 -13.34 32.93 -7.06
CA GLY A 411 -12.91 34.11 -7.79
C GLY A 411 -14.01 35.08 -8.15
#